data_7915d4c12c75f95ec661a6e907021680
#
_entry.id   7915d4c12c75f95ec661a6e907021680
#
_cell.length_a   1.000
_cell.length_b   1.000
_cell.length_c   1.000
_cell.angle_alpha   90.00
_cell.angle_beta   90.00
_cell.angle_gamma   90.00
#
_symmetry.space_group_name_H-M   'P 1'
#
loop_
_entity.id
_entity.type
_entity.pdbx_description
1 polymer ?
#
loop_
_entity_poly.entity_id
_entity_poly.type
_entity_poly.pdbx_seq_one_letter_code
_entity_poly.pdbx_strand_id
1 'polypeptide(L)'
;MQRSGNNGFTLLELLVVMGIMILLMGIGLTSWLGIRRGVEMRGAVSSVRTTLLLARQQAVTKHQRVTVAVTNDVTGDYLSTSSTSYVGTNSLHATTYLPKGVKFVTANSVPSVTFNPVGNVNSSGPQVIQLVDILKQQGASNDVRTITVWPLTGVTKVQ
;
A
#
# COMPACT_ATOMS: atom_id res chain seq x y z
N MET A 1 -23.77 2.04 -63.54
CA MET A 1 -22.89 2.83 -62.69
C MET A 1 -23.71 3.39 -61.54
N GLN A 2 -23.67 2.79 -60.33
CA GLN A 2 -24.32 3.34 -59.12
C GLN A 2 -23.37 4.31 -58.49
N ARG A 3 -23.78 5.59 -58.38
CA ARG A 3 -23.09 6.59 -57.57
C ARG A 3 -23.34 6.29 -56.10
N SER A 4 -22.34 5.84 -55.40
CA SER A 4 -22.34 5.78 -53.94
C SER A 4 -22.42 7.22 -53.41
N GLY A 5 -23.53 7.58 -52.81
CA GLY A 5 -23.70 8.87 -52.15
C GLY A 5 -22.87 8.88 -50.88
N ASN A 6 -21.82 9.70 -50.83
CA ASN A 6 -21.10 10.00 -49.59
C ASN A 6 -22.02 10.84 -48.70
N ASN A 7 -22.67 10.21 -47.73
CA ASN A 7 -23.39 10.90 -46.66
C ASN A 7 -22.36 11.55 -45.74
N GLY A 8 -22.08 12.84 -45.96
CA GLY A 8 -21.26 13.62 -45.03
C GLY A 8 -22.02 13.87 -43.74
N PHE A 9 -21.29 13.87 -42.62
CA PHE A 9 -21.84 14.23 -41.30
C PHE A 9 -22.41 15.66 -41.33
N THR A 10 -23.58 15.84 -40.77
CA THR A 10 -24.18 17.18 -40.60
C THR A 10 -23.49 17.91 -39.42
N LEU A 11 -23.43 19.23 -39.49
CA LEU A 11 -22.87 20.08 -38.42
C LEU A 11 -23.63 19.89 -37.11
N LEU A 12 -24.94 19.68 -37.21
CA LEU A 12 -25.82 19.40 -36.07
C LEU A 12 -25.49 18.06 -35.40
N GLU A 13 -25.18 16.99 -36.15
CA GLU A 13 -24.84 15.68 -35.63
C GLU A 13 -23.51 15.74 -34.86
N LEU A 14 -22.54 16.48 -35.35
CA LEU A 14 -21.25 16.70 -34.66
C LEU A 14 -21.44 17.48 -33.36
N LEU A 15 -22.32 18.49 -33.34
CA LEU A 15 -22.66 19.27 -32.15
C LEU A 15 -23.31 18.41 -31.06
N VAL A 16 -24.25 17.54 -31.45
CA VAL A 16 -24.95 16.60 -30.53
C VAL A 16 -23.96 15.61 -29.95
N VAL A 17 -23.08 15.02 -30.76
CA VAL A 17 -22.03 14.08 -30.30
C VAL A 17 -21.08 14.75 -29.31
N MET A 18 -20.61 15.97 -29.58
CA MET A 18 -19.79 16.72 -28.64
C MET A 18 -20.51 17.01 -27.32
N GLY A 19 -21.80 17.35 -27.37
CA GLY A 19 -22.63 17.56 -26.18
C GLY A 19 -22.71 16.31 -25.30
N ILE A 20 -22.96 15.15 -25.93
CA ILE A 20 -23.00 13.85 -25.21
C ILE A 20 -21.63 13.48 -24.62
N MET A 21 -20.54 13.70 -25.35
CA MET A 21 -19.18 13.44 -24.86
C MET A 21 -18.81 14.29 -23.63
N ILE A 22 -19.17 15.58 -23.62
CA ILE A 22 -18.93 16.47 -22.47
C ILE A 22 -19.73 15.98 -21.24
N LEU A 23 -20.97 15.55 -21.44
CA LEU A 23 -21.81 15.00 -20.38
C LEU A 23 -21.24 13.71 -19.79
N LEU A 24 -20.77 12.79 -20.62
CA LEU A 24 -20.14 11.53 -20.19
C LEU A 24 -18.80 11.76 -19.47
N MET A 25 -17.98 12.70 -19.94
CA MET A 25 -16.73 13.10 -19.26
C MET A 25 -16.99 13.64 -17.86
N GLY A 26 -18.04 14.45 -17.67
CA GLY A 26 -18.38 15.01 -16.35
C GLY A 26 -18.69 13.94 -15.31
N ILE A 27 -19.39 12.87 -15.69
CA ILE A 27 -19.73 11.75 -14.78
C ILE A 27 -18.51 10.86 -14.52
N GLY A 28 -17.66 10.63 -15.52
CA GLY A 28 -16.50 9.73 -15.42
C GLY A 28 -15.43 10.20 -14.45
N LEU A 29 -15.13 11.50 -14.39
CA LEU A 29 -14.06 12.06 -13.56
C LEU A 29 -14.32 11.91 -12.05
N THR A 30 -15.54 12.08 -11.59
CA THR A 30 -15.89 11.99 -10.17
C THR A 30 -15.77 10.56 -9.64
N SER A 31 -16.15 9.56 -10.43
CA SER A 31 -16.08 8.15 -10.07
C SER A 31 -14.63 7.64 -9.99
N TRP A 32 -13.74 8.11 -10.88
CA TRP A 32 -12.35 7.69 -10.95
C TRP A 32 -11.55 8.02 -9.68
N LEU A 33 -11.76 9.21 -9.10
CA LEU A 33 -11.06 9.65 -7.89
C LEU A 33 -11.39 8.79 -6.67
N GLY A 34 -12.63 8.30 -6.55
CA GLY A 34 -13.04 7.42 -5.44
C GLY A 34 -12.41 6.03 -5.51
N ILE A 35 -12.32 5.45 -6.71
CA ILE A 35 -11.75 4.11 -6.92
C ILE A 35 -10.25 4.10 -6.63
N ARG A 36 -9.52 5.13 -7.08
CA ARG A 36 -8.07 5.23 -6.94
C ARG A 36 -7.61 5.19 -5.47
N ARG A 37 -8.32 5.88 -4.58
CA ARG A 37 -7.99 5.92 -3.15
C ARG A 37 -8.07 4.55 -2.47
N GLY A 38 -9.12 3.79 -2.76
CA GLY A 38 -9.27 2.44 -2.23
C GLY A 38 -8.18 1.47 -2.69
N VAL A 39 -7.65 1.66 -3.90
CA VAL A 39 -6.54 0.87 -4.44
C VAL A 39 -5.22 1.21 -3.73
N GLU A 40 -4.95 2.49 -3.44
CA GLU A 40 -3.73 2.93 -2.76
C GLU A 40 -3.62 2.34 -1.34
N MET A 41 -4.71 2.37 -0.56
CA MET A 41 -4.73 1.75 0.78
C MET A 41 -4.53 0.23 0.72
N ARG A 42 -5.22 -0.46 -0.19
CA ARG A 42 -5.03 -1.92 -0.37
C ARG A 42 -3.60 -2.25 -0.79
N GLY A 43 -3.02 -1.45 -1.68
CA GLY A 43 -1.63 -1.56 -2.12
C GLY A 43 -0.66 -1.39 -0.95
N ALA A 44 -0.87 -0.38 -0.10
CA ALA A 44 -0.06 -0.15 1.09
C ALA A 44 -0.11 -1.34 2.06
N VAL A 45 -1.31 -1.82 2.40
CA VAL A 45 -1.51 -2.99 3.27
C VAL A 45 -0.83 -4.23 2.68
N SER A 46 -0.96 -4.46 1.37
CA SER A 46 -0.31 -5.57 0.67
C SER A 46 1.21 -5.46 0.72
N SER A 47 1.77 -4.27 0.49
CA SER A 47 3.21 -4.02 0.56
C SER A 47 3.77 -4.28 1.95
N VAL A 48 3.13 -3.77 3.01
CA VAL A 48 3.53 -4.03 4.40
C VAL A 48 3.50 -5.53 4.71
N ARG A 49 2.40 -6.21 4.36
CA ARG A 49 2.26 -7.63 4.59
C ARG A 49 3.33 -8.44 3.85
N THR A 50 3.59 -8.12 2.60
CA THR A 50 4.61 -8.80 1.78
C THR A 50 6.01 -8.59 2.37
N THR A 51 6.34 -7.36 2.79
CA THR A 51 7.64 -7.05 3.42
C THR A 51 7.83 -7.85 4.72
N LEU A 52 6.79 -7.95 5.57
CA LEU A 52 6.85 -8.74 6.80
C LEU A 52 7.01 -10.25 6.51
N LEU A 53 6.30 -10.78 5.52
CA LEU A 53 6.42 -12.19 5.12
C LEU A 53 7.81 -12.50 4.56
N LEU A 54 8.35 -11.62 3.71
CA LEU A 54 9.71 -11.76 3.17
C LEU A 54 10.76 -11.67 4.26
N ALA A 55 10.63 -10.74 5.20
CA ALA A 55 11.54 -10.61 6.34
C ALA A 55 11.54 -11.89 7.20
N ARG A 56 10.36 -12.44 7.48
CA ARG A 56 10.22 -13.72 8.18
C ARG A 56 10.89 -14.86 7.41
N GLN A 57 10.60 -14.97 6.10
CA GLN A 57 11.20 -16.01 5.25
C GLN A 57 12.72 -15.90 5.22
N GLN A 58 13.26 -14.69 5.11
CA GLN A 58 14.71 -14.45 5.16
C GLN A 58 15.30 -14.82 6.51
N ALA A 59 14.62 -14.52 7.62
CA ALA A 59 15.08 -14.88 8.95
C ALA A 59 15.25 -16.40 9.09
N VAL A 60 14.25 -17.17 8.62
CA VAL A 60 14.26 -18.64 8.66
C VAL A 60 15.30 -19.21 7.69
N THR A 61 15.30 -18.78 6.43
CA THR A 61 16.17 -19.35 5.38
C THR A 61 17.64 -19.06 5.59
N LYS A 62 17.95 -17.86 6.07
CA LYS A 62 19.36 -17.44 6.31
C LYS A 62 19.83 -17.65 7.75
N HIS A 63 18.97 -18.19 8.62
CA HIS A 63 19.25 -18.36 10.05
C HIS A 63 19.77 -17.07 10.72
N GLN A 64 19.17 -15.93 10.33
CA GLN A 64 19.57 -14.61 10.81
C GLN A 64 18.40 -13.89 11.46
N ARG A 65 18.70 -12.94 12.33
CA ARG A 65 17.69 -12.04 12.87
C ARG A 65 17.42 -10.94 11.84
N VAL A 66 16.13 -10.75 11.47
CA VAL A 66 15.70 -9.73 10.51
C VAL A 66 14.75 -8.76 11.19
N THR A 67 15.08 -7.48 11.15
CA THR A 67 14.27 -6.40 11.73
C THR A 67 13.64 -5.58 10.62
N VAL A 68 12.34 -5.37 10.71
CA VAL A 68 11.58 -4.45 9.87
C VAL A 68 11.23 -3.24 10.72
N ALA A 69 11.82 -2.09 10.42
CA ALA A 69 11.53 -0.83 11.10
C ALA A 69 10.54 0.01 10.31
N VAL A 70 9.61 0.62 11.02
CA VAL A 70 8.62 1.57 10.51
C VAL A 70 9.20 2.96 10.66
N THR A 71 9.33 3.70 9.56
CA THR A 71 9.89 5.05 9.55
C THR A 71 8.91 6.02 8.92
N ASN A 72 8.67 7.11 9.64
CA ASN A 72 7.90 8.24 9.14
C ASN A 72 8.90 9.32 8.69
N ASP A 73 8.84 9.71 7.42
CA ASP A 73 9.69 10.75 6.86
C ASP A 73 8.83 11.83 6.18
N VAL A 74 9.38 13.02 6.05
CA VAL A 74 8.78 14.14 5.32
C VAL A 74 8.59 13.85 3.83
N THR A 75 9.43 13.00 3.26
CA THR A 75 9.38 12.57 1.85
C THR A 75 8.39 11.44 1.61
N GLY A 76 7.95 10.74 2.66
CA GLY A 76 7.04 9.61 2.62
C GLY A 76 7.40 8.55 3.66
N ASP A 77 6.39 7.85 4.14
CA ASP A 77 6.59 6.79 5.11
C ASP A 77 7.11 5.53 4.41
N TYR A 78 8.03 4.81 5.06
CA TYR A 78 8.61 3.60 4.51
C TYR A 78 8.92 2.54 5.57
N LEU A 79 9.04 1.31 5.11
CA LEU A 79 9.57 0.18 5.87
C LEU A 79 11.04 -0.04 5.48
N SER A 80 11.92 -0.09 6.46
CA SER A 80 13.31 -0.50 6.26
C SER A 80 13.52 -1.89 6.82
N THR A 81 14.07 -2.80 6.01
CA THR A 81 14.41 -4.16 6.43
C THR A 81 15.91 -4.26 6.60
N SER A 82 16.36 -4.66 7.78
CA SER A 82 17.77 -4.90 8.08
C SER A 82 17.95 -6.32 8.61
N SER A 83 19.05 -6.98 8.27
CA SER A 83 19.41 -8.28 8.82
C SER A 83 20.69 -8.19 9.62
N THR A 84 20.72 -8.84 10.78
CA THR A 84 21.93 -8.96 11.61
C THR A 84 22.41 -10.40 11.54
N SER A 85 23.57 -10.61 10.92
CA SER A 85 24.24 -11.90 10.89
C SER A 85 25.10 -12.09 12.14
N TYR A 86 25.12 -13.31 12.66
CA TYR A 86 26.07 -13.70 13.73
C TYR A 86 27.52 -13.81 13.22
N VAL A 87 27.70 -13.91 11.90
CA VAL A 87 29.01 -14.10 11.25
C VAL A 87 29.09 -13.16 10.05
N GLY A 88 29.63 -11.96 10.26
CA GLY A 88 29.95 -11.01 9.19
C GLY A 88 28.83 -10.01 8.86
N THR A 89 29.27 -8.84 8.42
CA THR A 89 28.49 -7.64 8.12
C THR A 89 27.76 -7.70 6.76
N ASN A 90 26.85 -8.62 6.55
CA ASN A 90 25.94 -8.55 5.40
C ASN A 90 24.57 -8.06 5.88
N SER A 91 24.47 -6.78 6.16
CA SER A 91 23.22 -6.10 6.39
C SER A 91 22.49 -5.94 5.04
N LEU A 92 21.49 -6.77 4.79
CA LEU A 92 20.53 -6.51 3.71
C LEU A 92 19.68 -5.31 4.12
N HIS A 93 19.84 -4.21 3.42
CA HIS A 93 18.96 -3.06 3.56
C HIS A 93 18.00 -3.05 2.37
N ALA A 94 16.73 -3.31 2.62
CA ALA A 94 15.67 -3.13 1.66
C ALA A 94 14.71 -2.07 2.19
N THR A 95 14.36 -1.11 1.35
CA THR A 95 13.41 -0.04 1.69
C THR A 95 12.18 -0.18 0.82
N THR A 96 11.00 -0.19 1.45
CA THR A 96 9.71 -0.25 0.78
C THR A 96 8.91 1.00 1.13
N TYR A 97 8.72 1.89 0.17
CA TYR A 97 7.93 3.11 0.36
C TYR A 97 6.44 2.82 0.27
N LEU A 98 5.67 3.53 1.10
CA LEU A 98 4.21 3.53 1.01
C LEU A 98 3.73 4.41 -0.16
N PRO A 99 2.57 4.11 -0.75
CA PRO A 99 1.90 4.98 -1.71
C PRO A 99 1.62 6.37 -1.11
N LYS A 100 1.63 7.40 -1.97
CA LYS A 100 1.30 8.76 -1.54
C LYS A 100 -0.12 8.82 -0.96
N GLY A 101 -0.25 9.44 0.21
CA GLY A 101 -1.55 9.57 0.89
C GLY A 101 -1.82 8.52 1.97
N VAL A 102 -0.99 7.50 2.12
CA VAL A 102 -1.06 6.54 3.21
C VAL A 102 0.11 6.76 4.16
N LYS A 103 -0.16 6.84 5.46
CA LYS A 103 0.86 7.00 6.51
C LYS A 103 0.70 5.97 7.61
N PHE A 104 1.81 5.72 8.32
CA PHE A 104 1.77 4.97 9.57
C PHE A 104 1.22 5.83 10.71
N VAL A 105 0.38 5.21 11.54
CA VAL A 105 -0.07 5.84 12.80
C VAL A 105 0.96 5.54 13.88
N THR A 106 1.84 6.48 14.15
CA THR A 106 2.94 6.32 15.13
C THR A 106 2.48 6.08 16.55
N ALA A 107 1.35 6.67 16.95
CA ALA A 107 0.85 6.56 18.32
C ALA A 107 0.48 5.12 18.73
N ASN A 108 0.05 4.29 17.78
CA ASN A 108 -0.43 2.92 18.04
C ASN A 108 0.34 1.86 17.25
N SER A 109 1.42 2.22 16.58
CA SER A 109 2.26 1.30 15.81
C SER A 109 3.57 1.04 16.53
N VAL A 110 4.05 -0.21 16.46
CA VAL A 110 5.39 -0.53 16.96
C VAL A 110 6.45 0.04 16.02
N PRO A 111 7.55 0.58 16.55
CA PRO A 111 8.60 1.18 15.73
C PRO A 111 9.35 0.13 14.88
N SER A 112 9.37 -1.12 15.33
CA SER A 112 10.02 -2.21 14.59
C SER A 112 9.50 -3.58 14.99
N VAL A 113 9.55 -4.51 14.04
CA VAL A 113 9.23 -5.92 14.23
C VAL A 113 10.48 -6.75 13.91
N THR A 114 10.96 -7.53 14.87
CA THR A 114 12.15 -8.36 14.70
C THR A 114 11.79 -9.84 14.65
N PHE A 115 12.11 -10.50 13.55
CA PHE A 115 11.95 -11.94 13.35
C PHE A 115 13.24 -12.68 13.73
N ASN A 116 13.10 -13.74 14.50
CA ASN A 116 14.19 -14.65 14.84
C ASN A 116 14.37 -15.73 13.77
N PRO A 117 15.51 -16.47 13.77
CA PRO A 117 15.77 -17.59 12.83
C PRO A 117 14.73 -18.69 12.83
N VAL A 118 13.98 -18.83 13.91
CA VAL A 118 12.86 -19.82 14.02
C VAL A 118 11.56 -19.32 13.38
N GLY A 119 11.52 -18.03 12.95
CA GLY A 119 10.35 -17.42 12.33
C GLY A 119 9.33 -16.83 13.30
N ASN A 120 9.61 -16.85 14.60
CA ASN A 120 8.84 -16.14 15.61
C ASN A 120 9.29 -14.68 15.74
N VAL A 121 8.46 -13.84 16.36
CA VAL A 121 8.80 -12.43 16.63
C VAL A 121 9.38 -12.32 18.03
N ASN A 122 10.43 -11.50 18.16
CA ASN A 122 11.09 -11.23 19.45
C ASN A 122 10.28 -10.21 20.27
N SER A 123 9.11 -10.61 20.73
CA SER A 123 8.26 -9.77 21.59
C SER A 123 7.37 -10.62 22.49
N SER A 124 6.96 -10.06 23.63
CA SER A 124 6.07 -10.69 24.61
C SER A 124 4.60 -10.62 24.21
N GLY A 125 4.23 -9.76 23.25
CA GLY A 125 2.84 -9.55 22.83
C GLY A 125 2.70 -9.31 21.33
N PRO A 126 1.46 -9.28 20.82
CA PRO A 126 1.18 -8.98 19.42
C PRO A 126 1.77 -7.62 19.03
N GLN A 127 2.46 -7.58 17.89
CA GLN A 127 2.97 -6.34 17.32
C GLN A 127 1.94 -5.76 16.37
N VAL A 128 1.59 -4.49 16.54
CA VAL A 128 0.55 -3.82 15.78
C VAL A 128 1.16 -2.72 14.92
N ILE A 129 0.84 -2.73 13.63
CA ILE A 129 1.16 -1.66 12.69
C ILE A 129 -0.15 -1.12 12.14
N GLN A 130 -0.38 0.19 12.30
CA GLN A 130 -1.58 0.84 11.80
C GLN A 130 -1.24 1.78 10.64
N LEU A 131 -2.07 1.71 9.61
CA LEU A 131 -2.03 2.55 8.42
C LEU A 131 -3.26 3.43 8.38
N VAL A 132 -3.11 4.70 8.00
CA VAL A 132 -4.20 5.66 7.82
C VAL A 132 -4.13 6.32 6.46
N ASP A 133 -5.28 6.50 5.83
CA ASP A 133 -5.42 7.32 4.62
C ASP A 133 -5.64 8.79 5.04
N ILE A 134 -4.60 9.62 4.89
CA ILE A 134 -4.65 11.04 5.27
C ILE A 134 -5.47 11.89 4.31
N LEU A 135 -5.72 11.43 3.09
CA LEU A 135 -6.53 12.17 2.12
C LEU A 135 -8.03 12.06 2.39
N LYS A 136 -8.42 11.06 3.19
CA LYS A 136 -9.81 10.83 3.63
C LYS A 136 -10.20 11.63 4.88
N GLN A 137 -9.24 12.29 5.52
CA GLN A 137 -9.40 12.98 6.81
C GLN A 137 -10.32 14.23 6.76
N GLN A 138 -10.75 14.67 5.58
CA GLN A 138 -11.58 15.88 5.43
C GLN A 138 -13.10 15.63 5.39
N GLY A 139 -13.62 14.62 6.11
CA GLY A 139 -15.07 14.52 6.27
C GLY A 139 -15.69 13.13 6.37
N ALA A 140 -14.93 12.06 6.34
CA ALA A 140 -15.44 10.71 6.56
C ALA A 140 -14.50 9.96 7.51
N SER A 141 -15.07 9.02 8.30
CA SER A 141 -14.34 8.13 9.19
C SER A 141 -12.98 7.70 8.63
N ASN A 142 -11.90 7.95 9.38
CA ASN A 142 -10.54 7.56 9.03
C ASN A 142 -10.53 6.07 8.67
N ASP A 143 -10.16 5.74 7.42
CA ASP A 143 -9.95 4.34 7.02
C ASP A 143 -8.62 3.87 7.62
N VAL A 144 -8.69 3.39 8.86
CA VAL A 144 -7.54 2.84 9.57
C VAL A 144 -7.49 1.34 9.34
N ARG A 145 -6.38 0.86 8.83
CA ARG A 145 -6.12 -0.58 8.68
C ARG A 145 -5.08 -1.04 9.67
N THR A 146 -5.40 -2.09 10.37
CA THR A 146 -4.55 -2.66 11.42
C THR A 146 -3.93 -3.97 10.95
N ILE A 147 -2.61 -4.05 11.02
CA ILE A 147 -1.84 -5.27 10.74
C ILE A 147 -1.27 -5.76 12.06
N THR A 148 -1.71 -6.93 12.49
CA THR A 148 -1.24 -7.56 13.73
C THR A 148 -0.30 -8.72 13.40
N VAL A 149 0.89 -8.70 13.99
CA VAL A 149 1.89 -9.77 13.90
C VAL A 149 1.94 -10.53 15.22
N TRP A 150 1.67 -11.82 15.19
CA TRP A 150 1.63 -12.67 16.38
C TRP A 150 3.02 -13.19 16.75
N PRO A 151 3.45 -13.08 18.03
CA PRO A 151 4.81 -13.39 18.46
C PRO A 151 5.23 -14.83 18.18
N LEU A 152 4.40 -15.79 18.58
CA LEU A 152 4.74 -17.23 18.52
C LEU A 152 4.82 -17.77 17.09
N THR A 153 3.96 -17.31 16.21
CA THR A 153 3.83 -17.85 14.85
C THR A 153 4.42 -16.94 13.78
N GLY A 154 4.64 -15.65 14.09
CA GLY A 154 5.01 -14.64 13.09
C GLY A 154 3.93 -14.45 12.01
N VAL A 155 2.71 -14.93 12.23
CA VAL A 155 1.59 -14.79 11.29
C VAL A 155 1.06 -13.36 11.34
N THR A 156 0.78 -12.80 10.17
CA THR A 156 0.20 -11.46 10.02
C THR A 156 -1.29 -11.56 9.74
N LYS A 157 -2.11 -10.85 10.53
CA LYS A 157 -3.55 -10.70 10.30
C LYS A 157 -3.85 -9.23 9.98
N VAL A 158 -4.69 -8.99 8.98
CA VAL A 158 -5.18 -7.66 8.59
C VAL A 158 -6.64 -7.52 9.03
N GLN A 159 -6.96 -6.38 9.66
CA GLN A 159 -8.32 -6.00 10.05
C GLN A 159 -8.65 -4.61 9.53
#